data_3c3b2816f75de2fd334d7636e588ae70
#
_entry.id   3c3b2816f75de2fd334d7636e588ae70
#
_cell.length_a   1.000
_cell.length_b   1.000
_cell.length_c   1.000
_cell.angle_alpha   90.00
_cell.angle_beta   90.00
_cell.angle_gamma   90.00
#
_symmetry.space_group_name_H-M   'P 1'
#
loop_
_entity.id
_entity.type
_entity.pdbx_description
1 polymer ?
#
loop_
_entity_poly.entity_id
_entity_poly.type
_entity_poly.pdbx_seq_one_letter_code
_entity_poly.pdbx_strand_id
1 'polypeptide(L)'
;MNRLSGFTLVEMLITVAVVATLLTIGIPSFRYVTNSNRIAAEINGLLGDMQFARSEAIKEGQPVTVCVSAGGAACDNTNTWQSGWIVFSDVNGNAAVDAGDVILRIQKPFSSTDTFVATNAVGAVTFNREGYANGIANGTLIALHDSTNTHNWTRCLSINLVGMMQSLTYGTVNGVTCN
;
A
#
# COMPACT_ATOMS: atom_id res chain seq x y z
N MET A 1 15.30 46.39 41.10
CA MET A 1 13.95 46.54 40.53
C MET A 1 14.03 46.06 39.09
N ASN A 2 13.53 44.85 38.82
CA ASN A 2 13.44 44.33 37.44
C ASN A 2 12.27 45.04 36.72
N ARG A 3 12.58 45.80 35.67
CA ARG A 3 11.52 46.35 34.82
C ARG A 3 10.94 45.22 33.98
N LEU A 4 9.70 44.87 34.25
CA LEU A 4 8.94 44.00 33.36
C LEU A 4 8.56 44.82 32.12
N SER A 5 9.23 44.56 31.01
CA SER A 5 8.86 45.16 29.72
C SER A 5 7.67 44.38 29.17
N GLY A 6 6.52 45.04 29.05
CA GLY A 6 5.34 44.50 28.39
C GLY A 6 5.46 44.56 26.87
N PHE A 7 4.76 43.61 26.18
CA PHE A 7 4.63 43.62 24.74
C PHE A 7 3.83 44.82 24.23
N THR A 8 4.26 45.40 23.14
CA THR A 8 3.50 46.46 22.45
C THR A 8 2.38 45.86 21.59
N LEU A 9 1.30 46.62 21.39
CA LEU A 9 0.19 46.22 20.53
C LEU A 9 0.67 45.95 19.05
N VAL A 10 1.61 46.78 18.59
CA VAL A 10 2.20 46.64 17.23
C VAL A 10 3.00 45.35 17.10
N GLU A 11 3.75 44.95 18.12
CA GLU A 11 4.53 43.71 18.13
C GLU A 11 3.61 42.48 18.08
N MET A 12 2.47 42.52 18.82
CA MET A 12 1.44 41.48 18.71
C MET A 12 0.83 41.40 17.30
N LEU A 13 0.53 42.55 16.65
CA LEU A 13 -0.02 42.55 15.30
C LEU A 13 0.95 41.97 14.29
N ILE A 14 2.23 42.33 14.38
CA ILE A 14 3.26 41.81 13.48
C ILE A 14 3.44 40.28 13.70
N THR A 15 3.50 39.83 14.94
CA THR A 15 3.66 38.38 15.23
C THR A 15 2.48 37.56 14.71
N VAL A 16 1.23 38.02 14.92
CA VAL A 16 0.06 37.34 14.38
C VAL A 16 0.05 37.34 12.85
N ALA A 17 0.42 38.43 12.18
CA ALA A 17 0.50 38.49 10.74
C ALA A 17 1.55 37.52 10.18
N VAL A 18 2.73 37.42 10.80
CA VAL A 18 3.78 36.48 10.42
C VAL A 18 3.32 35.03 10.62
N VAL A 19 2.72 34.72 11.77
CA VAL A 19 2.20 33.36 12.05
C VAL A 19 1.10 33.00 11.06
N ALA A 20 0.17 33.90 10.76
CA ALA A 20 -0.90 33.66 9.80
C ALA A 20 -0.34 33.35 8.40
N THR A 21 0.65 34.10 7.93
CA THR A 21 1.28 33.84 6.62
C THR A 21 2.04 32.51 6.59
N LEU A 22 2.74 32.14 7.66
CA LEU A 22 3.43 30.86 7.75
C LEU A 22 2.45 29.66 7.76
N LEU A 23 1.32 29.79 8.45
CA LEU A 23 0.32 28.73 8.52
C LEU A 23 -0.39 28.52 7.18
N THR A 24 -0.64 29.57 6.40
CA THR A 24 -1.28 29.45 5.08
C THR A 24 -0.48 28.65 4.05
N ILE A 25 0.86 28.69 4.16
CA ILE A 25 1.77 27.95 3.27
C ILE A 25 2.16 26.59 3.90
N GLY A 26 2.39 26.57 5.22
CA GLY A 26 2.89 25.39 5.92
C GLY A 26 1.90 24.25 5.98
N ILE A 27 0.62 24.54 6.28
CA ILE A 27 -0.40 23.47 6.42
C ILE A 27 -0.62 22.70 5.12
N PRO A 28 -0.87 23.30 3.93
CA PRO A 28 -1.07 22.56 2.71
C PRO A 28 0.15 21.76 2.29
N SER A 29 1.35 22.32 2.46
CA SER A 29 2.61 21.62 2.14
C SER A 29 2.81 20.38 3.03
N PHE A 30 2.50 20.48 4.32
CA PHE A 30 2.61 19.35 5.24
C PHE A 30 1.63 18.22 4.89
N ARG A 31 0.38 18.56 4.55
CA ARG A 31 -0.62 17.57 4.12
C ARG A 31 -0.18 16.84 2.86
N TYR A 32 0.40 17.55 1.91
CA TYR A 32 0.94 16.95 0.68
C TYR A 32 2.00 15.90 0.99
N VAL A 33 3.01 16.24 1.79
CA VAL A 33 4.10 15.32 2.17
C VAL A 33 3.57 14.12 2.94
N THR A 34 2.65 14.33 3.89
CA THR A 34 2.08 13.25 4.70
C THR A 34 1.30 12.26 3.84
N ASN A 35 0.44 12.72 2.92
CA ASN A 35 -0.29 11.86 2.00
C ASN A 35 0.66 11.08 1.07
N SER A 36 1.67 11.76 0.50
CA SER A 36 2.67 11.10 -0.36
C SER A 36 3.38 9.97 0.35
N ASN A 37 3.82 10.22 1.59
CA ASN A 37 4.53 9.23 2.39
C ASN A 37 3.62 8.05 2.78
N ARG A 38 2.35 8.32 3.12
CA ARG A 38 1.38 7.27 3.44
C ARG A 38 1.14 6.35 2.25
N ILE A 39 0.78 6.90 1.09
CA ILE A 39 0.54 6.14 -0.15
C ILE A 39 1.79 5.34 -0.56
N ALA A 40 2.99 5.96 -0.45
CA ALA A 40 4.22 5.24 -0.73
C ALA A 40 4.48 4.08 0.25
N ALA A 41 4.17 4.27 1.53
CA ALA A 41 4.33 3.22 2.54
C ALA A 41 3.36 2.04 2.29
N GLU A 42 2.10 2.32 1.94
CA GLU A 42 1.08 1.31 1.68
C GLU A 42 1.43 0.45 0.46
N ILE A 43 1.77 1.07 -0.68
CA ILE A 43 2.15 0.32 -1.90
C ILE A 43 3.45 -0.46 -1.70
N ASN A 44 4.45 0.13 -1.02
CA ASN A 44 5.71 -0.54 -0.74
C ASN A 44 5.55 -1.68 0.28
N GLY A 45 4.58 -1.56 1.19
CA GLY A 45 4.22 -2.63 2.12
C GLY A 45 3.75 -3.88 1.37
N LEU A 46 2.77 -3.74 0.46
CA LEU A 46 2.30 -4.86 -0.35
C LEU A 46 3.40 -5.40 -1.28
N LEU A 47 4.15 -4.51 -1.95
CA LEU A 47 5.28 -4.91 -2.79
C LEU A 47 6.30 -5.75 -2.00
N GLY A 48 6.64 -5.31 -0.78
CA GLY A 48 7.56 -6.02 0.11
C GLY A 48 7.04 -7.40 0.52
N ASP A 49 5.75 -7.53 0.83
CA ASP A 49 5.14 -8.80 1.20
C ASP A 49 4.99 -9.75 0.01
N MET A 50 4.71 -9.23 -1.19
CA MET A 50 4.72 -10.02 -2.42
C MET A 50 6.13 -10.53 -2.76
N GLN A 51 7.16 -9.68 -2.62
CA GLN A 51 8.56 -10.10 -2.82
C GLN A 51 9.02 -11.12 -1.77
N PHE A 52 8.58 -10.96 -0.52
CA PHE A 52 8.82 -11.92 0.55
C PHE A 52 8.16 -13.26 0.20
N ALA A 53 6.88 -13.28 -0.19
CA ALA A 53 6.17 -14.50 -0.56
C ALA A 53 6.89 -15.24 -1.71
N ARG A 54 7.30 -14.51 -2.74
CA ARG A 54 8.08 -15.07 -3.84
C ARG A 54 9.40 -15.68 -3.39
N SER A 55 10.15 -14.96 -2.54
CA SER A 55 11.44 -15.46 -2.04
C SER A 55 11.28 -16.67 -1.13
N GLU A 56 10.23 -16.70 -0.34
CA GLU A 56 9.92 -17.82 0.54
C GLU A 56 9.48 -19.05 -0.26
N ALA A 57 8.67 -18.88 -1.30
CA ALA A 57 8.29 -19.97 -2.21
C ALA A 57 9.52 -20.63 -2.86
N ILE A 58 10.48 -19.86 -3.33
CA ILE A 58 11.73 -20.35 -3.91
C ILE A 58 12.58 -21.04 -2.85
N LYS A 59 12.71 -20.46 -1.66
CA LYS A 59 13.52 -20.98 -0.56
C LYS A 59 12.97 -22.30 -0.02
N GLU A 60 11.66 -22.37 0.23
CA GLU A 60 11.00 -23.55 0.80
C GLU A 60 10.71 -24.63 -0.27
N GLY A 61 10.77 -24.30 -1.55
CA GLY A 61 10.44 -25.20 -2.64
C GLY A 61 8.97 -25.59 -2.73
N GLN A 62 8.09 -24.78 -2.14
CA GLN A 62 6.64 -24.99 -2.09
C GLN A 62 5.90 -23.68 -2.39
N PRO A 63 4.61 -23.74 -2.79
CA PRO A 63 3.84 -22.52 -3.06
C PRO A 63 3.66 -21.66 -1.80
N VAL A 64 3.69 -20.33 -2.00
CA VAL A 64 3.38 -19.32 -0.98
C VAL A 64 2.37 -18.35 -1.57
N THR A 65 1.29 -18.14 -0.85
CA THR A 65 0.16 -17.30 -1.31
C THR A 65 0.05 -16.03 -0.48
N VAL A 66 -0.23 -14.92 -1.18
CA VAL A 66 -0.67 -13.65 -0.58
C VAL A 66 -2.12 -13.45 -0.96
N CYS A 67 -3.01 -13.32 0.02
CA CYS A 67 -4.42 -13.08 -0.25
C CYS A 67 -5.01 -12.00 0.64
N VAL A 68 -6.07 -11.36 0.16
CA VAL A 68 -6.88 -10.42 0.95
C VAL A 68 -7.45 -11.14 2.16
N SER A 69 -7.30 -10.52 3.34
CA SER A 69 -7.77 -11.06 4.61
C SER A 69 -8.01 -9.95 5.62
N ALA A 70 -9.25 -9.61 5.89
CA ALA A 70 -9.61 -8.62 6.91
C ALA A 70 -9.40 -9.18 8.33
N GLY A 71 -9.62 -10.48 8.52
CA GLY A 71 -9.50 -11.17 9.80
C GLY A 71 -8.10 -11.68 10.12
N GLY A 72 -7.20 -11.74 9.14
CA GLY A 72 -5.83 -12.25 9.31
C GLY A 72 -5.70 -13.75 9.50
N ALA A 73 -6.75 -14.55 9.25
CA ALA A 73 -6.76 -15.99 9.48
C ALA A 73 -7.16 -16.82 8.25
N ALA A 74 -7.85 -16.23 7.29
CA ALA A 74 -8.33 -16.88 6.06
C ALA A 74 -8.39 -15.89 4.92
N CYS A 75 -8.43 -16.37 3.68
CA CYS A 75 -8.63 -15.54 2.50
C CYS A 75 -10.11 -15.16 2.33
N ASP A 76 -10.40 -13.89 2.08
CA ASP A 76 -11.78 -13.37 1.97
C ASP A 76 -12.36 -13.48 0.56
N ASN A 77 -11.58 -13.92 -0.43
CA ASN A 77 -11.97 -14.01 -1.85
C ASN A 77 -12.53 -12.70 -2.44
N THR A 78 -12.04 -11.57 -1.96
CA THR A 78 -12.33 -10.23 -2.47
C THR A 78 -11.09 -9.63 -3.12
N ASN A 79 -11.25 -8.55 -3.89
CA ASN A 79 -10.12 -7.83 -4.47
C ASN A 79 -9.82 -6.50 -3.77
N THR A 80 -10.32 -6.32 -2.55
CA THR A 80 -10.22 -5.09 -1.74
C THR A 80 -9.02 -5.16 -0.79
N TRP A 81 -7.82 -4.97 -1.32
CA TRP A 81 -6.55 -5.13 -0.61
C TRP A 81 -6.38 -4.17 0.57
N GLN A 82 -7.11 -3.05 0.61
CA GLN A 82 -7.16 -2.14 1.76
C GLN A 82 -7.71 -2.78 3.03
N SER A 83 -8.44 -3.89 2.90
CA SER A 83 -8.95 -4.66 4.06
C SER A 83 -7.86 -5.45 4.78
N GLY A 84 -6.61 -5.39 4.31
CA GLY A 84 -5.50 -6.17 4.81
C GLY A 84 -5.29 -7.46 4.03
N TRP A 85 -4.18 -8.12 4.30
CA TRP A 85 -3.79 -9.39 3.64
C TRP A 85 -2.95 -10.25 4.56
N ILE A 86 -2.87 -11.52 4.19
CA ILE A 86 -1.95 -12.47 4.80
C ILE A 86 -1.00 -13.05 3.76
N VAL A 87 0.20 -13.43 4.21
CA VAL A 87 1.14 -14.26 3.47
C VAL A 87 1.22 -15.59 4.18
N PHE A 88 1.02 -16.69 3.48
CA PHE A 88 1.05 -18.03 4.08
C PHE A 88 1.69 -19.05 3.15
N SER A 89 2.30 -20.09 3.74
CA SER A 89 2.72 -21.28 2.99
C SER A 89 1.46 -22.01 2.55
N ASP A 90 1.33 -22.27 1.26
CA ASP A 90 0.13 -22.86 0.66
C ASP A 90 0.56 -24.19 0.00
N VAL A 91 0.66 -25.22 0.81
CA VAL A 91 1.30 -26.50 0.44
C VAL A 91 0.65 -27.14 -0.79
N ASN A 92 -0.68 -27.01 -0.93
CA ASN A 92 -1.42 -27.56 -2.07
C ASN A 92 -1.67 -26.55 -3.20
N GLY A 93 -1.36 -25.26 -3.00
CA GLY A 93 -1.47 -24.20 -4.01
C GLY A 93 -2.92 -23.82 -4.36
N ASN A 94 -3.86 -23.99 -3.43
CA ASN A 94 -5.29 -23.74 -3.67
C ASN A 94 -5.75 -22.32 -3.31
N ALA A 95 -4.85 -21.48 -2.81
CA ALA A 95 -5.11 -20.11 -2.34
C ALA A 95 -6.15 -20.02 -1.19
N ALA A 96 -6.23 -21.05 -0.37
CA ALA A 96 -7.03 -21.09 0.84
C ALA A 96 -6.16 -21.56 2.01
N VAL A 97 -6.40 -21.04 3.22
CA VAL A 97 -5.66 -21.47 4.42
C VAL A 97 -6.25 -22.77 4.92
N ASP A 98 -5.49 -23.85 4.81
CA ASP A 98 -5.86 -25.22 5.14
C ASP A 98 -5.03 -25.82 6.29
N ALA A 99 -5.36 -27.06 6.67
CA ALA A 99 -4.57 -27.80 7.62
C ALA A 99 -3.18 -28.14 7.04
N GLY A 100 -2.13 -27.67 7.69
CA GLY A 100 -0.75 -27.81 7.24
C GLY A 100 -0.13 -26.52 6.73
N ASP A 101 -0.95 -25.52 6.40
CA ASP A 101 -0.48 -24.20 6.00
C ASP A 101 -0.06 -23.37 7.22
N VAL A 102 0.90 -22.49 7.02
CA VAL A 102 1.42 -21.63 8.07
C VAL A 102 1.34 -20.17 7.63
N ILE A 103 0.66 -19.35 8.43
CA ILE A 103 0.63 -17.90 8.19
C ILE A 103 1.99 -17.32 8.58
N LEU A 104 2.66 -16.70 7.60
CA LEU A 104 4.00 -16.15 7.73
C LEU A 104 3.98 -14.66 8.08
N ARG A 105 3.01 -13.92 7.51
CA ARG A 105 2.82 -12.48 7.76
C ARG A 105 1.35 -12.12 7.74
N ILE A 106 1.02 -11.07 8.49
CA ILE A 106 -0.34 -10.49 8.54
C ILE A 106 -0.20 -8.98 8.40
N GLN A 107 -0.85 -8.41 7.40
CA GLN A 107 -1.07 -6.97 7.27
C GLN A 107 -2.50 -6.65 7.70
N LYS A 108 -2.63 -5.79 8.69
CA LYS A 108 -3.95 -5.33 9.16
C LYS A 108 -4.59 -4.37 8.14
N PRO A 109 -5.92 -4.21 8.18
CA PRO A 109 -6.62 -3.21 7.37
C PRO A 109 -6.00 -1.82 7.50
N PHE A 110 -6.03 -1.05 6.43
CA PHE A 110 -5.60 0.34 6.48
C PHE A 110 -6.54 1.15 7.39
N SER A 111 -5.97 2.06 8.16
CA SER A 111 -6.74 2.99 9.00
C SER A 111 -7.25 4.21 8.22
N SER A 112 -6.83 4.36 6.97
CA SER A 112 -7.20 5.43 6.06
C SER A 112 -8.48 5.09 5.28
N THR A 113 -9.00 6.07 4.56
CA THR A 113 -10.10 5.89 3.59
C THR A 113 -9.59 5.60 2.18
N ASP A 114 -8.33 5.24 2.06
CA ASP A 114 -7.69 4.89 0.79
C ASP A 114 -8.26 3.57 0.27
N THR A 115 -8.39 3.45 -1.04
CA THR A 115 -8.86 2.23 -1.70
C THR A 115 -7.69 1.53 -2.39
N PHE A 116 -7.62 0.23 -2.26
CA PHE A 116 -6.54 -0.59 -2.83
C PHE A 116 -7.16 -1.82 -3.49
N VAL A 117 -7.43 -1.71 -4.78
CA VAL A 117 -8.28 -2.64 -5.53
C VAL A 117 -7.50 -3.24 -6.71
N ALA A 118 -7.58 -4.56 -6.84
CA ALA A 118 -6.96 -5.26 -7.97
C ALA A 118 -7.89 -5.31 -9.19
N THR A 119 -7.28 -5.16 -10.36
CA THR A 119 -7.94 -5.45 -11.64
C THR A 119 -8.29 -6.94 -11.74
N ASN A 120 -9.25 -7.27 -12.59
CA ASN A 120 -9.69 -8.66 -12.84
C ASN A 120 -10.14 -9.41 -11.58
N ALA A 121 -10.62 -8.68 -10.56
CA ALA A 121 -11.09 -9.24 -9.29
C ALA A 121 -10.05 -10.14 -8.57
N VAL A 122 -8.76 -9.88 -8.74
CA VAL A 122 -7.68 -10.69 -8.13
C VAL A 122 -7.62 -10.42 -6.64
N GLY A 123 -8.00 -11.43 -5.85
CA GLY A 123 -7.95 -11.41 -4.38
C GLY A 123 -6.81 -12.24 -3.78
N ALA A 124 -6.11 -13.02 -4.61
CA ALA A 124 -4.98 -13.84 -4.18
C ALA A 124 -3.95 -13.95 -5.28
N VAL A 125 -2.68 -14.05 -4.90
CA VAL A 125 -1.51 -14.28 -5.78
C VAL A 125 -0.68 -15.39 -5.15
N THR A 126 -0.52 -16.49 -5.86
CA THR A 126 0.28 -17.64 -5.43
C THR A 126 1.61 -17.66 -6.19
N PHE A 127 2.72 -17.66 -5.50
CA PHE A 127 4.05 -17.86 -6.08
C PHE A 127 4.42 -19.33 -5.97
N ASN A 128 4.82 -19.94 -7.09
CA ASN A 128 5.31 -21.30 -7.08
C ASN A 128 6.80 -21.37 -6.72
N ARG A 129 7.34 -22.56 -6.54
CA ARG A 129 8.76 -22.80 -6.18
C ARG A 129 9.78 -22.26 -7.20
N GLU A 130 9.37 -22.02 -8.45
CA GLU A 130 10.20 -21.38 -9.49
C GLU A 130 10.09 -19.86 -9.45
N GLY A 131 9.21 -19.29 -8.59
CA GLY A 131 8.98 -17.86 -8.46
C GLY A 131 8.03 -17.24 -9.49
N TYR A 132 7.28 -18.07 -10.24
CA TYR A 132 6.20 -17.61 -11.11
C TYR A 132 4.95 -17.31 -10.29
N ALA A 133 4.18 -16.32 -10.74
CA ALA A 133 2.92 -15.94 -10.12
C ALA A 133 1.75 -16.65 -10.81
N ASN A 134 0.92 -17.32 -10.02
CA ASN A 134 -0.32 -17.97 -10.42
C ASN A 134 -1.54 -17.25 -9.81
N GLY A 135 -2.73 -17.52 -10.34
CA GLY A 135 -3.97 -16.89 -9.88
C GLY A 135 -4.18 -15.47 -10.43
N ILE A 136 -3.33 -15.02 -11.34
CA ILE A 136 -3.40 -13.69 -11.95
C ILE A 136 -3.45 -13.78 -13.47
N ALA A 137 -4.03 -12.75 -14.10
CA ALA A 137 -3.85 -12.51 -15.53
C ALA A 137 -2.51 -11.78 -15.79
N ASN A 138 -1.95 -11.93 -16.98
CA ASN A 138 -0.76 -11.16 -17.34
C ASN A 138 -1.05 -9.66 -17.27
N GLY A 139 -0.20 -8.92 -16.56
CA GLY A 139 -0.38 -7.48 -16.36
C GLY A 139 -1.44 -7.12 -15.31
N THR A 140 -1.67 -7.99 -14.31
CA THR A 140 -2.53 -7.64 -13.16
C THR A 140 -1.98 -6.41 -12.47
N LEU A 141 -2.88 -5.45 -12.20
CA LEU A 141 -2.61 -4.23 -11.46
C LEU A 141 -3.39 -4.24 -10.15
N ILE A 142 -2.75 -3.81 -9.08
CA ILE A 142 -3.42 -3.44 -7.84
C ILE A 142 -3.27 -1.94 -7.71
N ALA A 143 -4.37 -1.20 -7.88
CA ALA A 143 -4.39 0.26 -7.88
C ALA A 143 -4.73 0.80 -6.49
N LEU A 144 -3.89 1.68 -5.99
CA LEU A 144 -4.06 2.39 -4.74
C LEU A 144 -4.45 3.84 -5.04
N HIS A 145 -5.60 4.26 -4.52
CA HIS A 145 -6.09 5.63 -4.60
C HIS A 145 -6.32 6.21 -3.21
N ASP A 146 -6.03 7.47 -3.06
CA ASP A 146 -6.44 8.22 -1.87
C ASP A 146 -7.96 8.48 -1.87
N SER A 147 -8.50 8.96 -0.76
CA SER A 147 -9.93 9.27 -0.61
C SER A 147 -10.47 10.31 -1.59
N THR A 148 -9.60 11.09 -2.23
CA THR A 148 -9.95 12.13 -3.21
C THR A 148 -9.81 11.65 -4.65
N ASN A 149 -9.29 10.44 -4.87
CA ASN A 149 -9.03 9.84 -6.18
C ASN A 149 -8.23 10.78 -7.10
N THR A 150 -7.24 11.45 -6.54
CA THR A 150 -6.40 12.40 -7.28
C THR A 150 -5.26 11.66 -7.99
N HIS A 151 -4.98 12.01 -9.23
CA HIS A 151 -3.91 11.41 -10.04
C HIS A 151 -2.53 11.44 -9.34
N ASN A 152 -2.24 12.51 -8.62
CA ASN A 152 -0.96 12.67 -7.90
C ASN A 152 -0.74 11.61 -6.80
N TRP A 153 -1.84 11.05 -6.27
CA TRP A 153 -1.84 10.08 -5.18
C TRP A 153 -2.12 8.66 -5.65
N THR A 154 -2.36 8.47 -6.95
CA THR A 154 -2.56 7.13 -7.53
C THR A 154 -1.22 6.42 -7.68
N ARG A 155 -1.14 5.20 -7.17
CA ARG A 155 -0.02 4.28 -7.34
C ARG A 155 -0.56 2.91 -7.69
N CYS A 156 0.18 2.18 -8.52
CA CYS A 156 -0.20 0.82 -8.88
C CYS A 156 0.95 -0.14 -8.64
N LEU A 157 0.63 -1.32 -8.16
CA LEU A 157 1.53 -2.46 -8.18
C LEU A 157 1.19 -3.31 -9.39
N SER A 158 2.10 -3.41 -10.34
CA SER A 158 2.00 -4.33 -11.49
C SER A 158 2.67 -5.64 -11.16
N ILE A 159 1.98 -6.75 -11.46
CA ILE A 159 2.49 -8.11 -11.28
C ILE A 159 2.31 -8.86 -12.58
N ASN A 160 3.37 -9.51 -13.07
CA ASN A 160 3.30 -10.36 -14.25
C ASN A 160 3.47 -11.85 -13.89
N LEU A 161 3.17 -12.74 -14.84
CA LEU A 161 3.21 -14.19 -14.64
C LEU A 161 4.61 -14.73 -14.28
N VAL A 162 5.69 -14.05 -14.69
CA VAL A 162 7.05 -14.46 -14.29
C VAL A 162 7.42 -13.98 -12.86
N GLY A 163 6.45 -13.41 -12.13
CA GLY A 163 6.64 -12.96 -10.76
C GLY A 163 7.44 -11.67 -10.64
N MET A 164 7.61 -10.90 -11.74
CA MET A 164 8.17 -9.56 -11.64
C MET A 164 7.11 -8.57 -11.15
N MET A 165 7.52 -7.72 -10.23
CA MET A 165 6.67 -6.73 -9.60
C MET A 165 7.26 -5.35 -9.75
N GLN A 166 6.42 -4.38 -10.05
CA GLN A 166 6.83 -2.99 -10.25
C GLN A 166 5.79 -2.03 -9.68
N SER A 167 6.24 -1.07 -8.87
CA SER A 167 5.41 0.05 -8.46
C SER A 167 5.40 1.12 -9.55
N LEU A 168 4.20 1.54 -9.97
CA LEU A 168 3.96 2.54 -10.99
C LEU A 168 3.28 3.77 -10.39
N THR A 169 3.58 4.94 -10.95
CA THR A 169 2.81 6.16 -10.72
C THR A 169 1.67 6.26 -11.73
N TYR A 170 0.69 7.13 -11.48
CA TYR A 170 -0.37 7.42 -12.44
C TYR A 170 0.18 7.69 -13.84
N GLY A 171 -0.48 7.10 -14.83
CA GLY A 171 -0.10 7.20 -16.24
C GLY A 171 0.27 5.85 -16.85
N THR A 172 0.72 5.88 -18.10
CA THR A 172 1.13 4.68 -18.84
C THR A 172 2.65 4.55 -18.86
N VAL A 173 3.15 3.42 -18.33
CA VAL A 173 4.58 3.08 -18.34
C VAL A 173 4.73 1.71 -18.98
N ASN A 174 5.56 1.59 -20.03
CA ASN A 174 5.81 0.34 -20.76
C ASN A 174 4.54 -0.40 -21.22
N GLY A 175 3.51 0.35 -21.64
CA GLY A 175 2.23 -0.21 -22.10
C GLY A 175 1.29 -0.66 -20.98
N VAL A 176 1.65 -0.46 -19.72
CA VAL A 176 0.81 -0.70 -18.54
C VAL A 176 0.27 0.63 -18.05
N THR A 177 -1.06 0.76 -17.97
CA THR A 177 -1.73 2.00 -17.54
C THR A 177 -2.16 1.89 -16.10
N CYS A 178 -1.63 2.76 -15.25
CA CYS A 178 -2.04 3.00 -13.88
C CYS A 178 -3.03 4.17 -13.84
N ASN A 179 -4.29 3.92 -13.59
CA ASN A 179 -5.39 4.91 -13.59
C ASN A 179 -6.34 4.67 -12.42
#